data_272387db324f175116815b7d0aabd668
#
_entry.id   272387db324f175116815b7d0aabd668
#
_cell.length_a   1.000
_cell.length_b   1.000
_cell.length_c   1.000
_cell.angle_alpha   90.00
_cell.angle_beta   90.00
_cell.angle_gamma   90.00
#
_symmetry.space_group_name_H-M   'P 1'
#
loop_
_entity.id
_entity.type
_entity.pdbx_description
1 polymer ?
#
loop_
_entity_poly.entity_id
_entity_poly.type
_entity_poly.pdbx_seq_one_letter_code
_entity_poly.pdbx_strand_id
1 'polypeptide(L)'
;MNYVDGFVAAVPTADREKYTRYAQEAAAVFKENGALQVVECWGDDVPEGKLTSFPMAVQRKADETVVFSWITWPSREVRDEGMKKAMDDPRFNQERNPMPFDGKRLIYGGFQMIVSA
;
A
#
# COMPACT_ATOMS: atom_id res chain seq x y z
N MET A 1 17.15 13.39 2.31
CA MET A 1 15.83 13.34 1.65
C MET A 1 15.05 12.13 2.14
N ASN A 2 13.77 12.31 2.33
CA ASN A 2 12.91 11.21 2.72
C ASN A 2 12.80 10.16 1.61
N TYR A 3 12.40 8.97 2.01
CA TYR A 3 12.21 7.84 1.10
C TYR A 3 10.73 7.43 1.13
N VAL A 4 10.19 6.99 0.02
CA VAL A 4 8.77 6.64 -0.06
C VAL A 4 8.58 5.29 -0.74
N ASP A 5 7.77 4.42 -0.13
CA ASP A 5 7.23 3.23 -0.79
C ASP A 5 5.85 3.58 -1.35
N GLY A 6 5.65 3.26 -2.62
CA GLY A 6 4.35 3.44 -3.27
C GLY A 6 3.72 2.11 -3.59
N PHE A 7 2.38 2.05 -3.51
CA PHE A 7 1.62 0.83 -3.73
C PHE A 7 0.38 1.13 -4.55
N VAL A 8 0.02 0.21 -5.44
CA VAL A 8 -1.29 0.23 -6.10
C VAL A 8 -1.87 -1.17 -6.01
N ALA A 9 -3.12 -1.27 -5.60
CA ALA A 9 -3.81 -2.56 -5.44
C ALA A 9 -5.22 -2.48 -5.99
N ALA A 10 -5.79 -3.63 -6.34
CA ALA A 10 -7.21 -3.76 -6.68
C ALA A 10 -7.90 -4.47 -5.52
N VAL A 11 -8.87 -3.82 -4.92
CA VAL A 11 -9.58 -4.30 -3.73
C VAL A 11 -11.05 -4.47 -4.04
N PRO A 12 -11.68 -5.61 -3.66
CA PRO A 12 -13.12 -5.74 -3.86
C PRO A 12 -13.86 -4.53 -3.29
N THR A 13 -14.68 -3.90 -4.10
CA THR A 13 -15.38 -2.66 -3.70
C THR A 13 -16.23 -2.87 -2.45
N ALA A 14 -16.84 -4.05 -2.32
CA ALA A 14 -17.65 -4.41 -1.16
C ALA A 14 -16.84 -4.54 0.14
N ASP A 15 -15.51 -4.65 0.04
CA ASP A 15 -14.62 -4.88 1.19
C ASP A 15 -13.92 -3.60 1.67
N ARG A 16 -14.46 -2.43 1.34
CA ARG A 16 -13.84 -1.15 1.73
C ARG A 16 -13.59 -1.04 3.24
N GLU A 17 -14.56 -1.40 4.06
CA GLU A 17 -14.41 -1.33 5.52
C GLU A 17 -13.38 -2.34 6.03
N LYS A 18 -13.44 -3.55 5.50
CA LYS A 18 -12.50 -4.62 5.85
C LYS A 18 -11.08 -4.22 5.49
N TYR A 19 -10.89 -3.65 4.30
CA TYR A 19 -9.59 -3.14 3.86
C TYR A 19 -9.11 -2.00 4.78
N THR A 20 -10.00 -1.08 5.12
CA THR A 20 -9.65 0.06 5.98
C THR A 20 -9.14 -0.42 7.34
N ARG A 21 -9.81 -1.40 7.95
CA ARG A 21 -9.36 -1.98 9.23
C ARG A 21 -8.00 -2.64 9.11
N TYR A 22 -7.82 -3.43 8.04
CA TYR A 22 -6.52 -4.06 7.76
C TYR A 22 -5.42 -3.01 7.61
N ALA A 23 -5.67 -1.97 6.83
CA ALA A 23 -4.71 -0.89 6.58
C ALA A 23 -4.38 -0.09 7.84
N GLN A 24 -5.34 0.13 8.72
CA GLN A 24 -5.11 0.80 10.00
C GLN A 24 -4.17 -0.01 10.88
N GLU A 25 -4.36 -1.32 10.94
CA GLU A 25 -3.47 -2.20 11.70
C GLU A 25 -2.07 -2.24 11.08
N ALA A 26 -2.00 -2.34 9.77
CA ALA A 26 -0.74 -2.29 9.04
C ALA A 26 0.00 -0.97 9.28
N ALA A 27 -0.72 0.14 9.25
CA ALA A 27 -0.14 1.46 9.51
C ALA A 27 0.50 1.54 10.89
N ALA A 28 -0.16 0.98 11.90
CA ALA A 28 0.41 0.94 13.26
C ALA A 28 1.73 0.19 13.28
N VAL A 29 1.82 -0.96 12.60
CA VAL A 29 3.05 -1.74 12.52
C VAL A 29 4.17 -0.94 11.85
N PHE A 30 3.89 -0.30 10.71
CA PHE A 30 4.89 0.50 10.02
C PHE A 30 5.36 1.68 10.86
N LYS A 31 4.45 2.38 11.53
CA LYS A 31 4.79 3.52 12.39
C LYS A 31 5.68 3.09 13.56
N GLU A 32 5.42 1.94 14.16
CA GLU A 32 6.25 1.38 15.23
C GLU A 32 7.66 1.04 14.76
N ASN A 33 7.85 0.83 13.47
CA ASN A 33 9.12 0.45 12.88
C ASN A 33 9.81 1.58 12.11
N GLY A 34 9.41 2.82 12.34
CA GLY A 34 10.14 3.99 11.85
C GLY A 34 9.51 4.75 10.70
N ALA A 35 8.34 4.33 10.21
CA ALA A 35 7.63 5.10 9.18
C ALA A 35 7.20 6.46 9.73
N LEU A 36 7.35 7.50 8.92
CA LEU A 36 6.90 8.84 9.27
C LEU A 36 5.41 9.00 9.03
N GLN A 37 4.91 8.42 7.94
CA GLN A 37 3.53 8.57 7.52
C GLN A 37 3.10 7.36 6.70
N VAL A 38 1.87 6.91 6.89
CA VAL A 38 1.24 5.88 6.08
C VAL A 38 -0.09 6.45 5.60
N VAL A 39 -0.30 6.46 4.29
CA VAL A 39 -1.52 7.02 3.68
C VAL A 39 -2.13 6.00 2.75
N GLU A 40 -3.46 5.82 2.87
CA GLU A 40 -4.23 4.92 2.04
C GLU A 40 -5.34 5.72 1.36
N CYS A 41 -5.45 5.59 0.03
CA CYS A 41 -6.43 6.35 -0.74
C CYS A 41 -7.30 5.42 -1.57
N TRP A 42 -8.61 5.58 -1.44
CA TRP A 42 -9.61 4.79 -2.15
C TRP A 42 -9.97 5.45 -3.47
N GLY A 43 -9.91 4.70 -4.57
CA GLY A 43 -10.19 5.23 -5.90
C GLY A 43 -11.56 5.88 -6.01
N ASP A 44 -11.60 7.07 -6.61
CA ASP A 44 -12.81 7.88 -6.75
C ASP A 44 -13.00 8.33 -8.21
N ASP A 45 -11.95 8.92 -8.78
CA ASP A 45 -11.97 9.39 -10.17
C ASP A 45 -10.72 8.85 -10.87
N VAL A 46 -10.78 7.56 -11.25
CA VAL A 46 -9.63 6.86 -11.84
C VAL A 46 -9.99 6.40 -13.25
N PRO A 47 -9.47 7.08 -14.29
CA PRO A 47 -9.78 6.74 -15.68
C PRO A 47 -9.30 5.33 -16.05
N GLU A 48 -10.09 4.67 -16.91
CA GLU A 48 -9.73 3.36 -17.45
C GLU A 48 -8.51 3.43 -18.37
N GLY A 49 -8.27 4.60 -18.97
CA GLY A 49 -7.14 4.80 -19.87
C GLY A 49 -7.29 4.08 -21.20
N LYS A 50 -6.30 4.25 -22.07
CA LYS A 50 -6.24 3.58 -23.36
C LYS A 50 -4.97 2.75 -23.50
N LEU A 51 -3.82 3.38 -23.32
CA LEU A 51 -2.53 2.71 -23.41
C LEU A 51 -2.18 2.02 -22.09
N THR A 52 -2.36 2.75 -21.00
CA THR A 52 -2.19 2.23 -19.65
C THR A 52 -2.98 3.08 -18.66
N SER A 53 -3.09 2.61 -17.42
CA SER A 53 -3.84 3.29 -16.36
C SER A 53 -3.58 2.59 -15.05
N PHE A 54 -4.03 3.18 -13.94
CA PHE A 54 -4.00 2.48 -12.66
C PHE A 54 -4.81 1.18 -12.71
N PRO A 55 -6.04 1.15 -13.25
CA PRO A 55 -6.78 -0.11 -13.36
C PRO A 55 -6.05 -1.17 -14.19
N MET A 56 -5.47 -0.79 -15.32
CA MET A 56 -4.73 -1.72 -16.16
C MET A 56 -3.51 -2.30 -15.44
N ALA A 57 -2.79 -1.45 -14.70
CA ALA A 57 -1.56 -1.85 -14.01
C ALA A 57 -1.80 -2.97 -13.00
N VAL A 58 -2.96 -2.99 -12.36
CA VAL A 58 -3.31 -4.00 -11.35
C VAL A 58 -4.35 -5.01 -11.85
N GLN A 59 -4.64 -5.00 -13.16
CA GLN A 59 -5.62 -5.91 -13.78
C GLN A 59 -6.95 -5.92 -13.01
N ARG A 60 -7.47 -4.72 -12.74
CA ARG A 60 -8.70 -4.53 -11.97
C ARG A 60 -9.88 -5.27 -12.59
N LYS A 61 -10.61 -6.00 -11.77
CA LYS A 61 -11.86 -6.63 -12.14
C LYS A 61 -13.02 -5.64 -11.95
N ALA A 62 -14.17 -5.94 -12.58
CA ALA A 62 -15.32 -5.03 -12.57
C ALA A 62 -15.85 -4.69 -11.18
N ASP A 63 -15.71 -5.61 -10.22
CA ASP A 63 -16.18 -5.44 -8.85
C ASP A 63 -15.12 -4.91 -7.89
N GLU A 64 -14.00 -4.42 -8.43
CA GLU A 64 -12.87 -3.94 -7.63
C GLU A 64 -12.65 -2.44 -7.78
N THR A 65 -12.05 -1.85 -6.75
CA THR A 65 -11.65 -0.45 -6.71
C THR A 65 -10.13 -0.36 -6.58
N VAL A 66 -9.51 0.56 -7.32
CA VAL A 66 -8.07 0.80 -7.21
C VAL A 66 -7.80 1.55 -5.91
N VAL A 67 -6.78 1.09 -5.18
CA VAL A 67 -6.28 1.75 -3.98
C VAL A 67 -4.85 2.22 -4.26
N PHE A 68 -4.58 3.48 -3.94
CA PHE A 68 -3.26 4.08 -4.07
C PHE A 68 -2.77 4.46 -2.68
N SER A 69 -1.57 4.00 -2.31
CA SER A 69 -1.06 4.22 -0.97
C SER A 69 0.44 4.47 -0.97
N TRP A 70 0.94 5.08 0.11
CA TRP A 70 2.37 5.29 0.28
C TRP A 70 2.76 5.28 1.74
N ILE A 71 4.03 4.95 1.96
CA ILE A 71 4.66 4.99 3.27
C ILE A 71 5.89 5.89 3.14
N THR A 72 6.01 6.88 4.00
CA THR A 72 7.17 7.79 4.03
C THR A 72 8.12 7.42 5.16
N TRP A 73 9.41 7.38 4.85
CA TRP A 73 10.48 7.03 5.78
C TRP A 73 11.53 8.13 5.83
N PRO A 74 12.27 8.28 6.97
CA PRO A 74 13.35 9.26 7.04
C PRO A 74 14.48 9.01 6.04
N SER A 75 14.75 7.73 5.73
CA SER A 75 15.82 7.32 4.82
C SER A 75 15.53 5.92 4.29
N ARG A 76 16.30 5.51 3.28
CA ARG A 76 16.21 4.15 2.77
C ARG A 76 16.68 3.13 3.81
N GLU A 77 17.69 3.46 4.59
CA GLU A 77 18.23 2.57 5.62
C GLU A 77 17.17 2.27 6.68
N VAL A 78 16.46 3.30 7.15
CA VAL A 78 15.36 3.13 8.10
C VAL A 78 14.24 2.32 7.47
N ARG A 79 13.93 2.57 6.20
CA ARG A 79 12.90 1.81 5.46
C ARG A 79 13.27 0.33 5.36
N ASP A 80 14.50 0.01 4.97
CA ASP A 80 14.92 -1.37 4.77
C ASP A 80 14.82 -2.15 6.09
N GLU A 81 15.29 -1.59 7.18
CA GLU A 81 15.20 -2.21 8.49
C GLU A 81 13.77 -2.26 9.01
N GLY A 82 13.03 -1.16 8.88
CA GLY A 82 11.63 -1.07 9.34
C GLY A 82 10.71 -2.02 8.60
N MET A 83 10.88 -2.12 7.28
CA MET A 83 10.10 -3.03 6.45
C MET A 83 10.37 -4.48 6.82
N LYS A 84 11.63 -4.83 7.04
CA LYS A 84 12.03 -6.17 7.45
C LYS A 84 11.38 -6.58 8.78
N LYS A 85 11.44 -5.68 9.76
CA LYS A 85 10.81 -5.92 11.08
C LYS A 85 9.29 -6.01 10.97
N ALA A 86 8.69 -5.14 10.16
CA ALA A 86 7.23 -5.15 9.95
C ALA A 86 6.77 -6.47 9.35
N MET A 87 7.49 -7.00 8.35
CA MET A 87 7.11 -8.26 7.72
C MET A 87 7.21 -9.46 8.66
N ASP A 88 8.02 -9.37 9.71
CA ASP A 88 8.15 -10.41 10.73
C ASP A 88 7.13 -10.25 11.87
N ASP A 89 6.35 -9.18 11.87
CA ASP A 89 5.37 -8.93 12.92
C ASP A 89 4.19 -9.92 12.82
N PRO A 90 3.76 -10.52 13.95
CA PRO A 90 2.64 -11.47 13.94
C PRO A 90 1.35 -10.91 13.37
N ARG A 91 1.15 -9.60 13.43
CA ARG A 91 -0.05 -8.93 12.87
C ARG A 91 -0.12 -9.03 11.34
N PHE A 92 1.01 -9.33 10.68
CA PHE A 92 1.05 -9.58 9.22
C PHE A 92 1.03 -11.07 8.87
N ASN A 93 0.78 -11.95 9.82
CA ASN A 93 0.69 -13.38 9.54
C ASN A 93 -0.53 -13.65 8.67
N GLN A 94 -0.32 -14.22 7.47
CA GLN A 94 -1.38 -14.43 6.48
C GLN A 94 -2.45 -15.41 6.95
N GLU A 95 -2.11 -16.35 7.82
CA GLU A 95 -3.09 -17.29 8.35
C GLU A 95 -4.04 -16.64 9.34
N ARG A 96 -3.52 -15.69 10.14
CA ARG A 96 -4.29 -15.01 11.20
C ARG A 96 -4.96 -13.74 10.71
N ASN A 97 -4.33 -13.04 9.76
CA ASN A 97 -4.78 -11.75 9.26
C ASN A 97 -4.50 -11.67 7.75
N PRO A 98 -5.26 -12.42 6.94
CA PRO A 98 -5.03 -12.43 5.49
C PRO A 98 -5.32 -11.07 4.86
N MET A 99 -4.53 -10.71 3.84
CA MET A 99 -4.77 -9.50 3.07
C MET A 99 -6.14 -9.58 2.41
N PRO A 100 -6.98 -8.54 2.52
CA PRO A 100 -8.32 -8.53 1.94
C PRO A 100 -8.30 -8.17 0.44
N PHE A 101 -7.29 -8.62 -0.30
CA PHE A 101 -7.15 -8.39 -1.73
C PHE A 101 -6.12 -9.37 -2.30
N ASP A 102 -6.06 -9.44 -3.64
CA ASP A 102 -5.12 -10.33 -4.32
C ASP A 102 -3.71 -9.71 -4.34
N GLY A 103 -2.83 -10.20 -3.47
CA GLY A 103 -1.46 -9.72 -3.37
C GLY A 103 -0.61 -9.96 -4.62
N LYS A 104 -1.01 -10.87 -5.49
CA LYS A 104 -0.27 -11.14 -6.74
C LYS A 104 -0.40 -10.02 -7.76
N ARG A 105 -1.47 -9.22 -7.65
CA ARG A 105 -1.69 -8.08 -8.54
C ARG A 105 -1.29 -6.76 -7.93
N LEU A 106 -0.81 -6.76 -6.67
CA LEU A 106 -0.25 -5.59 -6.02
C LEU A 106 1.03 -5.17 -6.73
N ILE A 107 1.15 -3.90 -7.09
CA ILE A 107 2.42 -3.35 -7.56
C ILE A 107 2.97 -2.41 -6.49
N TYR A 108 4.29 -2.41 -6.33
CA TYR A 108 4.93 -1.61 -5.29
C TYR A 108 6.39 -1.34 -5.64
N GLY A 109 6.95 -0.34 -5.00
CA GLY A 109 8.35 -0.03 -5.15
C GLY A 109 8.78 1.10 -4.23
N GLY A 110 10.10 1.24 -4.06
CA GLY A 110 10.70 2.28 -3.26
C GLY A 110 11.30 3.37 -4.14
N PHE A 111 11.12 4.63 -3.72
CA PHE A 111 11.48 5.80 -4.51
C PHE A 111 12.18 6.84 -3.64
N GLN A 112 13.20 7.47 -4.22
CA GLN A 112 13.84 8.62 -3.59
C GLN A 112 12.99 9.86 -3.87
N MET A 113 12.68 10.64 -2.83
CA MET A 113 12.06 11.94 -3.04
C MET A 113 13.10 12.89 -3.64
N ILE A 114 12.76 13.51 -4.76
CA ILE A 114 13.65 14.47 -5.42
C ILE A 114 13.09 15.90 -5.36
N VAL A 115 11.79 16.04 -5.13
CA VAL A 115 11.13 17.34 -4.94
C VAL A 115 10.06 17.19 -3.88
N SER A 116 10.07 18.10 -2.91
CA SER A 116 9.04 18.20 -1.90
C SER A 116 8.83 19.70 -1.63
N ALA A 117 7.79 20.25 -2.21
CA ALA A 117 7.52 21.68 -2.15
C ALA A 117 6.46 22.03 -1.09
#